data_f61f4e56023c797636a2306f57e19a9f
#
_entry.id   f61f4e56023c797636a2306f57e19a9f
#
_cell.length_a   1.000
_cell.length_b   1.000
_cell.length_c   1.000
_cell.angle_alpha   90.00
_cell.angle_beta   90.00
_cell.angle_gamma   90.00
#
_symmetry.space_group_name_H-M   'P 1'
#
loop_
_entity.id
_entity.type
_entity.pdbx_description
1 polymer ?
#
loop_
_entity_poly.entity_id
_entity_poly.type
_entity_poly.pdbx_seq_one_letter_code
_entity_poly.pdbx_strand_id
1 'polypeptide(L)'
;GNFLEEDGSRQQYLNSFWVVAGYYEKLKALYLNKKFIYLGTDKTKIYSPGLKKNGMINLATDTVTENIKKESLWTCVGVQVKPEKAINRENPSEYRRIASDYRNPVVLIFDNPNYGKHYCYIESEKGKPYEMQNPNTKPFICGRFQLKSDFDYLKVMAAKRKAQLIKLYGAKNANLIVQGIVNIGMTNSMCRAAWGDPDSIHRTISVIGNYELWIYGNCYLYFKDNSLTTIQY
;
A
#
# COMPACT_ATOMS: atom_id res chain seq x y z
N GLY A 1 22.77 3.35 26.40
CA GLY A 1 23.20 3.20 27.78
C GLY A 1 22.00 2.92 28.63
N ASN A 2 22.00 1.81 29.36
CA ASN A 2 20.98 1.49 30.34
C ASN A 2 21.10 2.47 31.49
N PHE A 3 20.13 3.32 31.66
CA PHE A 3 19.94 4.02 32.91
C PHE A 3 18.89 3.25 33.71
N LEU A 4 19.37 2.35 34.55
CA LEU A 4 18.60 1.82 35.68
C LEU A 4 18.83 2.79 36.84
N GLU A 5 17.83 3.57 37.21
CA GLU A 5 17.82 4.17 38.52
C GLU A 5 17.30 3.14 39.54
N GLU A 6 17.93 3.08 40.71
CA GLU A 6 17.75 2.03 41.72
C GLU A 6 16.39 2.04 42.44
N ASP A 7 15.44 2.89 42.05
CA ASP A 7 14.16 3.01 42.74
C ASP A 7 13.07 2.02 42.33
N GLY A 8 13.40 1.11 41.42
CA GLY A 8 12.50 0.00 41.05
C GLY A 8 11.18 0.39 40.41
N SER A 9 10.97 1.67 40.08
CA SER A 9 9.71 2.09 39.47
C SER A 9 9.60 1.68 38.01
N ARG A 10 8.60 0.84 37.70
CA ARG A 10 8.26 0.39 36.34
C ARG A 10 7.86 1.54 35.39
N GLN A 11 7.83 2.77 35.85
CA GLN A 11 7.41 3.95 35.07
C GLN A 11 8.45 4.38 34.02
N GLN A 12 9.73 4.07 34.19
CA GLN A 12 10.79 4.49 33.28
C GLN A 12 10.80 3.74 31.95
N TYR A 13 10.28 2.52 31.90
CA TYR A 13 10.23 1.73 30.65
C TYR A 13 9.27 2.25 29.61
N LEU A 14 8.42 3.18 29.96
CA LEU A 14 7.31 3.67 29.16
C LEU A 14 7.69 4.69 28.11
N ASN A 15 8.82 5.35 28.29
CA ASN A 15 9.28 6.42 27.44
C ASN A 15 10.56 6.04 26.64
N SER A 16 11.04 4.82 26.77
CA SER A 16 12.20 4.36 26.03
C SER A 16 11.80 3.85 24.64
N PHE A 17 12.53 4.25 23.64
CA PHE A 17 12.42 3.75 22.28
C PHE A 17 13.83 3.52 21.72
N TRP A 18 13.91 2.65 20.74
CA TRP A 18 15.16 2.31 20.08
C TRP A 18 15.09 2.67 18.61
N VAL A 19 16.14 3.28 18.11
CA VAL A 19 16.35 3.50 16.68
C VAL A 19 17.67 2.83 16.31
N VAL A 20 17.63 1.93 15.34
CA VAL A 20 18.85 1.26 14.86
C VAL A 20 19.79 2.28 14.24
N ALA A 21 21.08 2.19 14.58
CA ALA A 21 22.10 3.07 14.03
C ALA A 21 22.06 3.05 12.48
N GLY A 22 22.11 4.24 11.86
CA GLY A 22 22.06 4.39 10.41
C GLY A 22 20.65 4.35 9.80
N TYR A 23 19.62 3.89 10.53
CA TYR A 23 18.26 3.83 9.99
C TYR A 23 17.68 5.22 9.73
N TYR A 24 17.91 6.16 10.64
CA TYR A 24 17.47 7.55 10.51
C TYR A 24 18.09 8.26 9.31
N GLU A 25 19.39 8.13 9.13
CA GLU A 25 20.13 8.69 7.99
C GLU A 25 19.68 8.07 6.67
N LYS A 26 19.43 6.76 6.67
CA LYS A 26 18.85 6.07 5.52
C LYS A 26 17.49 6.66 5.12
N LEU A 27 16.61 6.91 6.10
CA LEU A 27 15.31 7.51 5.83
C LEU A 27 15.42 8.92 5.26
N LYS A 28 16.34 9.74 5.80
CA LYS A 28 16.64 11.07 5.24
C LYS A 28 17.10 10.97 3.80
N ALA A 29 18.08 10.11 3.52
CA ALA A 29 18.61 9.93 2.17
C ALA A 29 17.53 9.47 1.17
N LEU A 30 16.61 8.60 1.62
CA LEU A 30 15.55 8.08 0.78
C LEU A 30 14.42 9.07 0.52
N TYR A 31 14.06 9.89 1.49
CA TYR A 31 12.78 10.59 1.47
C TYR A 31 12.87 12.12 1.61
N LEU A 32 13.90 12.66 2.27
CA LEU A 32 13.99 14.10 2.48
C LEU A 32 14.01 14.87 1.16
N ASN A 33 13.24 15.95 1.09
CA ASN A 33 13.07 16.82 -0.08
C ASN A 33 12.43 16.14 -1.31
N LYS A 34 11.98 14.89 -1.19
CA LYS A 34 11.26 14.21 -2.28
C LYS A 34 9.77 14.52 -2.24
N LYS A 35 9.17 14.47 -3.42
CA LYS A 35 7.74 14.69 -3.63
C LYS A 35 6.99 13.38 -3.61
N PHE A 36 5.83 13.40 -2.98
CA PHE A 36 4.94 12.25 -2.80
C PHE A 36 3.52 12.58 -3.24
N ILE A 37 2.83 11.58 -3.75
CA ILE A 37 1.40 11.62 -4.02
C ILE A 37 0.67 10.90 -2.89
N TYR A 38 -0.34 11.56 -2.32
CA TYR A 38 -1.21 10.97 -1.31
C TYR A 38 -2.27 10.12 -2.00
N LEU A 39 -2.29 8.83 -1.72
CA LEU A 39 -3.20 7.87 -2.34
C LEU A 39 -4.56 7.75 -1.64
N GLY A 40 -4.71 8.41 -0.51
CA GLY A 40 -5.88 8.30 0.34
C GLY A 40 -5.73 7.25 1.44
N THR A 41 -6.69 7.22 2.35
CA THR A 41 -6.75 6.23 3.44
C THR A 41 -7.60 5.05 2.97
N ASP A 42 -7.07 3.86 3.02
CA ASP A 42 -7.88 2.65 2.86
C ASP A 42 -8.70 2.44 4.13
N LYS A 43 -9.99 2.75 4.06
CA LYS A 43 -10.92 2.63 5.20
C LYS A 43 -11.10 1.17 5.64
N THR A 44 -10.74 0.21 4.79
CA THR A 44 -10.89 -1.23 5.11
C THR A 44 -9.77 -1.76 6.00
N LYS A 45 -8.65 -1.03 6.11
CA LYS A 45 -7.49 -1.41 6.94
C LYS A 45 -7.42 -0.64 8.26
N ILE A 46 -8.55 -0.35 8.87
CA ILE A 46 -8.60 0.23 10.21
C ILE A 46 -8.25 -0.87 11.22
N TYR A 47 -6.97 -0.99 11.54
CA TYR A 47 -6.54 -1.78 12.69
C TYR A 47 -6.75 -0.98 13.96
N SER A 48 -7.65 -1.47 14.81
CA SER A 48 -7.95 -1.07 16.19
C SER A 48 -8.47 0.35 16.42
N PRO A 49 -9.67 0.51 16.96
CA PRO A 49 -10.18 1.79 17.47
C PRO A 49 -9.25 2.30 18.58
N GLY A 50 -8.90 3.57 18.54
CA GLY A 50 -8.09 4.24 19.54
C GLY A 50 -6.63 4.51 19.17
N LEU A 51 -6.14 4.00 18.03
CA LEU A 51 -4.80 4.28 17.58
C LEU A 51 -4.83 5.32 16.44
N LYS A 52 -4.20 6.48 16.64
CA LYS A 52 -3.96 7.52 15.62
C LYS A 52 -3.13 7.00 14.42
N LYS A 53 -3.02 5.68 14.28
CA LYS A 53 -2.07 4.97 13.42
C LYS A 53 -2.17 5.27 11.95
N ASN A 54 -3.36 5.56 11.47
CA ASN A 54 -3.64 5.50 10.05
C ASN A 54 -4.01 6.87 9.45
N GLY A 55 -3.81 7.96 10.16
CA GLY A 55 -4.10 9.32 9.71
C GLY A 55 -2.84 10.10 9.36
N MET A 56 -3.01 11.10 8.53
CA MET A 56 -2.11 12.21 8.46
C MET A 56 -2.37 13.07 9.70
N ILE A 57 -1.36 13.23 10.54
CA ILE A 57 -1.48 13.93 11.81
C ILE A 57 -0.94 15.34 11.62
N ASN A 58 -1.75 16.34 11.89
CA ASN A 58 -1.30 17.73 11.83
C ASN A 58 -0.18 17.97 12.84
N LEU A 59 0.95 18.52 12.38
CA LEU A 59 2.14 18.68 13.22
C LEU A 59 1.95 19.66 14.36
N ALA A 60 1.12 20.70 14.17
CA ALA A 60 0.88 21.74 15.19
C ALA A 60 -0.15 21.31 16.24
N THR A 61 -1.24 20.66 15.82
CA THR A 61 -2.36 20.32 16.71
C THR A 61 -2.29 18.91 17.27
N ASP A 62 -1.44 18.07 16.70
CA ASP A 62 -1.31 16.63 17.05
C ASP A 62 -2.62 15.85 16.88
N THR A 63 -3.47 16.30 15.95
CA THR A 63 -4.76 15.69 15.63
C THR A 63 -4.76 15.09 14.23
N VAL A 64 -5.53 14.02 14.04
CA VAL A 64 -5.71 13.41 12.71
C VAL A 64 -6.52 14.34 11.82
N THR A 65 -6.00 14.59 10.62
CA THR A 65 -6.72 15.36 9.60
C THR A 65 -7.50 14.41 8.70
N GLU A 66 -8.79 14.56 8.70
CA GLU A 66 -9.70 13.89 7.79
C GLU A 66 -9.85 14.66 6.48
N ASN A 67 -10.35 14.00 5.44
CA ASN A 67 -10.71 14.64 4.16
C ASN A 67 -9.55 15.26 3.38
N ILE A 68 -8.35 14.75 3.51
CA ILE A 68 -7.24 15.12 2.63
C ILE A 68 -7.56 14.63 1.21
N LYS A 69 -7.46 15.54 0.24
CA LYS A 69 -7.73 15.24 -1.17
C LYS A 69 -6.79 14.16 -1.69
N LYS A 70 -7.38 13.11 -2.27
CA LYS A 70 -6.64 12.06 -2.98
C LYS A 70 -5.85 12.66 -4.15
N GLU A 71 -4.69 12.10 -4.43
CA GLU A 71 -3.72 12.57 -5.43
C GLU A 71 -3.14 13.97 -5.15
N SER A 72 -3.29 14.51 -3.92
CA SER A 72 -2.58 15.73 -3.52
C SER A 72 -1.07 15.51 -3.43
N LEU A 73 -0.33 16.56 -3.80
CA LEU A 73 1.13 16.55 -3.82
C LEU A 73 1.69 17.01 -2.47
N TRP A 74 2.60 16.24 -1.92
CA TRP A 74 3.26 16.51 -0.65
C TRP A 74 4.77 16.47 -0.81
N THR A 75 5.49 17.29 -0.04
CA THR A 75 6.95 17.25 0.02
C THR A 75 7.39 16.75 1.39
N CYS A 76 8.25 15.74 1.43
CA CYS A 76 8.86 15.32 2.69
C CYS A 76 9.89 16.35 3.12
N VAL A 77 9.61 17.07 4.20
CA VAL A 77 10.46 18.17 4.71
C VAL A 77 11.23 17.79 5.97
N GLY A 78 11.01 16.59 6.50
CA GLY A 78 11.71 16.15 7.70
C GLY A 78 11.51 14.67 7.99
N VAL A 79 12.49 14.17 8.75
CA VAL A 79 12.43 12.89 9.43
C VAL A 79 12.65 13.20 10.90
N GLN A 80 11.79 12.76 11.78
CA GLN A 80 11.88 13.02 13.21
C GLN A 80 11.61 11.76 14.03
N VAL A 81 12.14 11.75 15.25
CA VAL A 81 11.76 10.77 16.25
C VAL A 81 10.64 11.39 17.07
N LYS A 82 9.46 10.79 17.01
CA LYS A 82 8.28 11.22 17.73
C LYS A 82 7.66 10.02 18.44
N PRO A 83 8.08 9.74 19.68
CA PRO A 83 7.45 8.66 20.45
C PRO A 83 5.97 8.97 20.62
N GLU A 84 5.15 7.96 20.39
CA GLU A 84 3.72 8.08 20.65
C GLU A 84 3.51 8.30 22.14
N LYS A 85 2.78 9.35 22.51
CA LYS A 85 2.41 9.57 23.90
C LYS A 85 1.58 8.38 24.37
N ALA A 86 1.99 7.78 25.47
CA ALA A 86 1.21 6.72 26.10
C ALA A 86 -0.22 7.25 26.36
N ILE A 87 -1.19 6.65 25.69
CA ILE A 87 -2.58 7.01 25.87
C ILE A 87 -3.00 6.47 27.24
N ASN A 88 -3.41 7.38 28.10
CA ASN A 88 -4.13 7.18 29.34
C ASN A 88 -3.53 6.17 30.35
N ARG A 89 -2.95 6.71 31.42
CA ARG A 89 -2.37 5.95 32.55
C ARG A 89 -3.42 5.21 33.40
N GLU A 90 -4.70 5.44 33.15
CA GLU A 90 -5.79 4.95 33.99
C GLU A 90 -6.28 3.53 33.67
N ASN A 91 -5.87 2.96 32.54
CA ASN A 91 -6.26 1.61 32.17
C ASN A 91 -5.05 0.67 31.93
N PRO A 92 -4.66 -0.15 32.93
CA PRO A 92 -3.51 -1.06 32.81
C PRO A 92 -3.63 -2.12 31.72
N SER A 93 -4.85 -2.51 31.31
CA SER A 93 -5.07 -3.51 30.28
C SER A 93 -4.84 -2.94 28.88
N GLU A 94 -5.24 -1.70 28.66
CA GLU A 94 -4.97 -0.95 27.43
C GLU A 94 -3.47 -0.65 27.29
N TYR A 95 -2.82 -0.41 28.42
CA TYR A 95 -1.39 -0.21 28.54
C TYR A 95 -0.56 -1.42 28.11
N ARG A 96 -0.91 -2.64 28.55
CA ARG A 96 -0.24 -3.89 28.10
C ARG A 96 -0.39 -4.10 26.60
N ARG A 97 -1.53 -3.71 26.03
CA ARG A 97 -1.79 -3.84 24.58
C ARG A 97 -0.98 -2.83 23.77
N ILE A 98 -0.74 -1.63 24.28
CA ILE A 98 0.08 -0.59 23.64
C ILE A 98 1.57 -0.93 23.78
N ALA A 99 2.01 -1.46 24.90
CA ALA A 99 3.39 -1.87 25.13
C ALA A 99 3.80 -3.09 24.27
N SER A 100 2.85 -3.93 23.86
CA SER A 100 3.09 -5.05 22.93
C SER A 100 3.18 -4.63 21.45
N ASP A 101 2.67 -3.44 21.14
CA ASP A 101 2.74 -2.86 19.79
C ASP A 101 4.02 -2.02 19.67
N TYR A 102 5.16 -2.66 19.47
CA TYR A 102 6.45 -2.01 19.19
C TYR A 102 6.33 -1.17 17.93
N ARG A 103 6.08 0.12 18.08
CA ARG A 103 5.94 1.04 16.97
C ARG A 103 7.28 1.67 16.65
N ASN A 104 7.52 1.81 15.36
CA ASN A 104 8.61 2.63 14.91
C ASN A 104 8.35 4.09 15.34
N PRO A 105 9.18 4.67 16.24
CA PRO A 105 8.98 6.04 16.71
C PRO A 105 9.35 7.07 15.65
N VAL A 106 9.89 6.66 14.51
CA VAL A 106 10.32 7.55 13.44
C VAL A 106 9.13 7.93 12.59
N VAL A 107 8.97 9.21 12.37
CA VAL A 107 7.93 9.79 11.51
C VAL A 107 8.53 10.55 10.35
N LEU A 108 7.81 10.57 9.24
CA LEU A 108 8.09 11.46 8.12
C LEU A 108 7.19 12.68 8.24
N ILE A 109 7.78 13.86 8.07
CA ILE A 109 7.05 15.13 8.04
C ILE A 109 6.87 15.54 6.59
N PHE A 110 5.62 15.74 6.24
CA PHE A 110 5.19 16.17 4.93
C PHE A 110 4.62 17.58 4.98
N ASP A 111 4.89 18.37 3.96
CA ASP A 111 4.34 19.71 3.79
C ASP A 111 3.49 19.79 2.53
N ASN A 112 2.35 20.47 2.65
CA ASN A 112 1.45 20.75 1.54
C ASN A 112 0.90 22.18 1.69
N PRO A 113 0.90 23.01 0.61
CA PRO A 113 0.45 24.40 0.69
C PRO A 113 -0.97 24.60 1.24
N ASN A 114 -1.88 23.64 0.99
CA ASN A 114 -3.29 23.76 1.39
C ASN A 114 -3.57 23.20 2.79
N TYR A 115 -2.74 22.26 3.26
CA TYR A 115 -2.96 21.54 4.52
C TYR A 115 -1.91 21.86 5.57
N GLY A 116 -0.77 22.49 5.19
CA GLY A 116 0.36 22.70 6.06
C GLY A 116 1.13 21.41 6.40
N LYS A 117 1.89 21.45 7.50
CA LYS A 117 2.76 20.35 7.88
C LYS A 117 2.02 19.24 8.62
N HIS A 118 2.19 18.03 8.15
CA HIS A 118 1.64 16.81 8.74
C HIS A 118 2.74 15.77 8.91
N TYR A 119 2.52 14.82 9.78
CA TYR A 119 3.40 13.67 9.92
C TYR A 119 2.64 12.35 9.83
N CYS A 120 3.35 11.29 9.45
CA CYS A 120 2.86 9.92 9.54
C CYS A 120 3.97 9.01 10.06
N TYR A 121 3.56 7.96 10.78
CA TYR A 121 4.46 6.90 11.22
C TYR A 121 4.83 6.00 10.04
N ILE A 122 6.04 5.46 10.09
CA ILE A 122 6.50 4.45 9.13
C ILE A 122 5.98 3.10 9.58
N GLU A 123 5.33 2.38 8.67
CA GLU A 123 4.77 1.06 8.94
C GLU A 123 5.64 -0.02 8.31
N SER A 124 5.65 -1.23 8.86
CA SER A 124 6.26 -2.39 8.20
C SER A 124 5.26 -3.03 7.24
N GLU A 125 5.77 -3.52 6.13
CA GLU A 125 4.95 -4.18 5.09
C GLU A 125 4.22 -5.43 5.60
N LYS A 126 4.73 -6.08 6.66
CA LYS A 126 4.23 -7.36 7.18
C LYS A 126 3.86 -7.37 8.65
N GLY A 127 3.74 -6.21 9.28
CA GLY A 127 3.38 -6.15 10.70
C GLY A 127 4.42 -6.73 11.67
N LYS A 128 5.66 -6.96 11.21
CA LYS A 128 6.76 -7.44 12.05
C LYS A 128 7.61 -6.26 12.53
N PRO A 129 7.47 -5.84 13.79
CA PRO A 129 8.10 -4.63 14.31
C PRO A 129 9.63 -4.65 14.21
N TYR A 130 10.25 -5.81 14.37
CA TYR A 130 11.72 -5.97 14.38
C TYR A 130 12.36 -5.77 13.00
N GLU A 131 11.63 -6.02 11.92
CA GLU A 131 12.14 -5.85 10.57
C GLU A 131 12.04 -4.38 10.09
N MET A 132 11.26 -3.55 10.80
CA MET A 132 11.01 -2.16 10.42
C MET A 132 12.27 -1.30 10.44
N GLN A 133 13.19 -1.58 11.34
CA GLN A 133 14.43 -0.83 11.49
C GLN A 133 15.66 -1.52 10.89
N ASN A 134 15.47 -2.61 10.14
CA ASN A 134 16.58 -3.25 9.46
C ASN A 134 17.10 -2.33 8.35
N PRO A 135 18.37 -1.89 8.39
CA PRO A 135 18.95 -1.00 7.39
C PRO A 135 18.98 -1.60 5.98
N ASN A 136 18.87 -2.93 5.86
CA ASN A 136 18.86 -3.63 4.58
C ASN A 136 17.47 -3.79 3.97
N THR A 137 16.39 -3.54 4.72
CA THR A 137 15.04 -3.58 4.18
C THR A 137 14.63 -2.22 3.65
N LYS A 138 13.81 -2.20 2.59
CA LYS A 138 13.20 -0.97 2.10
C LYS A 138 12.13 -0.55 3.11
N PRO A 139 12.25 0.63 3.74
CA PRO A 139 11.24 1.09 4.69
C PRO A 139 9.93 1.33 3.94
N PHE A 140 8.84 0.85 4.52
CA PHE A 140 7.51 1.06 3.98
C PHE A 140 6.95 2.38 4.52
N ILE A 141 6.66 3.31 3.65
CA ILE A 141 5.86 4.47 3.99
C ILE A 141 4.42 4.05 3.80
N CYS A 142 3.70 3.85 4.89
CA CYS A 142 2.29 3.46 4.89
C CYS A 142 1.65 3.56 3.51
N GLY A 143 0.85 2.59 3.06
CA GLY A 143 0.29 2.50 1.70
C GLY A 143 -0.52 3.71 1.21
N ARG A 144 -0.36 4.85 1.89
CA ARG A 144 -1.01 6.15 1.60
C ARG A 144 -0.20 7.07 0.72
N PHE A 145 1.11 6.83 0.64
CA PHE A 145 2.00 7.67 -0.13
C PHE A 145 2.79 6.86 -1.14
N GLN A 146 2.95 7.44 -2.30
CA GLN A 146 3.82 6.94 -3.34
C GLN A 146 4.76 8.07 -3.78
N LEU A 147 6.03 7.76 -4.04
CA LEU A 147 6.93 8.72 -4.66
C LEU A 147 6.32 9.24 -5.96
N LYS A 148 6.37 10.56 -6.16
CA LYS A 148 5.79 11.17 -7.37
C LYS A 148 6.42 10.63 -8.64
N SER A 149 7.71 10.35 -8.64
CA SER A 149 8.41 9.73 -9.77
C SER A 149 7.81 8.38 -10.16
N ASP A 150 7.56 7.53 -9.17
CA ASP A 150 7.02 6.19 -9.38
C ASP A 150 5.54 6.26 -9.84
N PHE A 151 4.79 7.19 -9.25
CA PHE A 151 3.40 7.44 -9.63
C PHE A 151 3.28 7.91 -11.08
N ASP A 152 4.11 8.88 -11.48
CA ASP A 152 4.14 9.39 -12.84
C ASP A 152 4.58 8.31 -13.84
N TYR A 153 5.60 7.53 -13.48
CA TYR A 153 6.05 6.40 -14.30
C TYR A 153 4.94 5.38 -14.53
N LEU A 154 4.24 4.97 -13.47
CA LEU A 154 3.13 4.03 -13.57
C LEU A 154 1.97 4.58 -14.42
N LYS A 155 1.64 5.88 -14.29
CA LYS A 155 0.66 6.53 -15.16
C LYS A 155 1.05 6.47 -16.64
N VAL A 156 2.31 6.77 -16.94
CA VAL A 156 2.83 6.70 -18.33
C VAL A 156 2.77 5.26 -18.86
N MET A 157 3.18 4.29 -18.06
CA MET A 157 3.14 2.88 -18.47
C MET A 157 1.71 2.37 -18.68
N ALA A 158 0.77 2.75 -17.80
CA ALA A 158 -0.65 2.43 -17.97
C ALA A 158 -1.23 3.04 -19.25
N ALA A 159 -0.90 4.31 -19.55
CA ALA A 159 -1.33 4.98 -20.78
C ALA A 159 -0.76 4.30 -22.03
N LYS A 160 0.53 3.94 -22.03
CA LYS A 160 1.17 3.20 -23.13
C LYS A 160 0.50 1.83 -23.35
N ARG A 161 0.27 1.07 -22.26
CA ARG A 161 -0.43 -0.22 -22.34
C ARG A 161 -1.83 -0.04 -22.93
N LYS A 162 -2.60 0.94 -22.45
CA LYS A 162 -3.94 1.22 -22.99
C LYS A 162 -3.91 1.56 -24.48
N ALA A 163 -2.97 2.40 -24.93
CA ALA A 163 -2.82 2.75 -26.34
C ALA A 163 -2.49 1.51 -27.20
N GLN A 164 -1.62 0.62 -26.74
CA GLN A 164 -1.33 -0.64 -27.41
C GLN A 164 -2.57 -1.54 -27.52
N LEU A 165 -3.34 -1.67 -26.43
CA LEU A 165 -4.57 -2.46 -26.42
C LEU A 165 -5.63 -1.89 -27.37
N ILE A 166 -5.75 -0.55 -27.46
CA ILE A 166 -6.65 0.10 -28.42
C ILE A 166 -6.26 -0.24 -29.86
N LYS A 167 -4.96 -0.21 -30.16
CA LYS A 167 -4.45 -0.58 -31.51
C LYS A 167 -4.74 -2.04 -31.86
N LEU A 168 -4.64 -2.97 -30.88
CA LEU A 168 -4.81 -4.41 -31.11
C LEU A 168 -6.29 -4.84 -31.12
N TYR A 169 -7.10 -4.29 -30.24
CA TYR A 169 -8.43 -4.84 -29.94
C TYR A 169 -9.58 -3.81 -30.05
N GLY A 170 -9.26 -2.56 -30.43
CA GLY A 170 -10.22 -1.46 -30.47
C GLY A 170 -10.53 -0.89 -29.08
N ALA A 171 -11.06 0.33 -29.05
CA ALA A 171 -11.26 1.09 -27.81
C ALA A 171 -12.22 0.40 -26.81
N LYS A 172 -13.30 -0.23 -27.30
CA LYS A 172 -14.27 -0.95 -26.46
C LYS A 172 -13.59 -2.09 -25.67
N ASN A 173 -12.93 -3.00 -26.38
CA ASN A 173 -12.28 -4.16 -25.75
C ASN A 173 -11.08 -3.74 -24.91
N ALA A 174 -10.29 -2.76 -25.34
CA ALA A 174 -9.18 -2.23 -24.56
C ALA A 174 -9.62 -1.69 -23.20
N ASN A 175 -10.76 -0.98 -23.12
CA ASN A 175 -11.30 -0.50 -21.86
C ASN A 175 -11.71 -1.65 -20.93
N LEU A 176 -12.35 -2.68 -21.46
CA LEU A 176 -12.71 -3.88 -20.68
C LEU A 176 -11.46 -4.61 -20.16
N ILE A 177 -10.48 -4.80 -21.03
CA ILE A 177 -9.20 -5.45 -20.67
C ILE A 177 -8.48 -4.70 -19.55
N VAL A 178 -8.39 -3.36 -19.62
CA VAL A 178 -7.74 -2.55 -18.58
C VAL A 178 -8.47 -2.65 -17.24
N GLN A 179 -9.79 -2.86 -17.27
CA GLN A 179 -10.62 -3.05 -16.07
C GLN A 179 -10.59 -4.50 -15.55
N GLY A 180 -9.91 -5.42 -16.25
CA GLY A 180 -9.92 -6.84 -15.90
C GLY A 180 -11.27 -7.52 -16.17
N ILE A 181 -12.06 -6.97 -17.10
CA ILE A 181 -13.39 -7.51 -17.44
C ILE A 181 -13.28 -8.38 -18.70
N VAL A 182 -13.82 -9.59 -18.60
CA VAL A 182 -13.94 -10.55 -19.72
C VAL A 182 -15.41 -10.70 -20.08
N ASN A 183 -15.71 -10.65 -21.37
CA ASN A 183 -17.09 -10.77 -21.90
C ASN A 183 -17.16 -11.82 -23.00
N ILE A 184 -18.35 -12.42 -23.13
CA ILE A 184 -18.68 -13.32 -24.26
C ILE A 184 -18.36 -12.64 -25.59
N GLY A 185 -17.78 -13.39 -26.52
CA GLY A 185 -17.31 -12.91 -27.83
C GLY A 185 -15.88 -12.37 -27.85
N MET A 186 -15.21 -12.22 -26.70
CA MET A 186 -13.79 -11.92 -26.65
C MET A 186 -12.96 -13.09 -27.15
N THR A 187 -11.82 -12.79 -27.82
CA THR A 187 -10.87 -13.82 -28.20
C THR A 187 -10.06 -14.30 -26.99
N ASN A 188 -9.44 -15.48 -27.14
CA ASN A 188 -8.53 -16.01 -26.11
C ASN A 188 -7.39 -15.02 -25.78
N SER A 189 -6.84 -14.33 -26.79
CA SER A 189 -5.80 -13.31 -26.58
C SER A 189 -6.31 -12.08 -25.79
N MET A 190 -7.56 -11.67 -25.99
CA MET A 190 -8.19 -10.61 -25.19
C MET A 190 -8.40 -11.04 -23.74
N CYS A 191 -8.88 -12.27 -23.52
CA CYS A 191 -9.08 -12.80 -22.18
C CYS A 191 -7.74 -12.92 -21.43
N ARG A 192 -6.68 -13.40 -22.10
CA ARG A 192 -5.33 -13.45 -21.53
C ARG A 192 -4.77 -12.06 -21.23
N ALA A 193 -5.04 -11.07 -22.07
CA ALA A 193 -4.63 -9.69 -21.81
C ALA A 193 -5.34 -9.07 -20.60
N ALA A 194 -6.59 -9.51 -20.30
CA ALA A 194 -7.39 -9.04 -19.17
C ALA A 194 -7.01 -9.75 -17.86
N TRP A 195 -6.89 -11.08 -17.85
CA TRP A 195 -6.73 -11.89 -16.65
C TRP A 195 -5.35 -12.52 -16.48
N GLY A 196 -4.46 -12.42 -17.49
CA GLY A 196 -3.19 -13.13 -17.49
C GLY A 196 -3.31 -14.55 -18.01
N ASP A 197 -2.29 -15.37 -17.74
CA ASP A 197 -2.29 -16.78 -18.13
C ASP A 197 -3.22 -17.59 -17.21
N PRO A 198 -4.00 -18.53 -17.76
CA PRO A 198 -4.81 -19.43 -16.95
C PRO A 198 -3.94 -20.48 -16.23
N ASP A 199 -4.46 -21.06 -15.15
CA ASP A 199 -3.81 -22.14 -14.40
C ASP A 199 -3.64 -23.39 -15.27
N SER A 200 -4.64 -23.67 -16.13
CA SER A 200 -4.56 -24.77 -17.11
C SER A 200 -5.42 -24.50 -18.33
N ILE A 201 -5.10 -25.18 -19.44
CA ILE A 201 -5.82 -25.14 -20.71
C ILE A 201 -6.05 -26.57 -21.19
N HIS A 202 -7.32 -26.92 -21.39
CA HIS A 202 -7.72 -28.16 -22.04
C HIS A 202 -8.20 -27.85 -23.45
N ARG A 203 -7.68 -28.58 -24.45
CA ARG A 203 -8.01 -28.36 -25.85
C ARG A 203 -8.63 -29.63 -26.46
N THR A 204 -9.66 -29.43 -27.27
CA THR A 204 -10.31 -30.45 -28.05
C THR A 204 -10.47 -29.96 -29.47
N ILE A 205 -9.89 -30.69 -30.42
CA ILE A 205 -10.00 -30.42 -31.87
C ILE A 205 -10.95 -31.47 -32.47
N SER A 206 -11.99 -31.02 -33.15
CA SER A 206 -12.97 -31.89 -33.77
C SER A 206 -13.39 -31.36 -35.13
N VAL A 207 -14.12 -32.19 -35.89
CA VAL A 207 -14.70 -31.79 -37.20
C VAL A 207 -15.70 -30.64 -37.10
N ILE A 208 -16.26 -30.35 -35.89
CA ILE A 208 -17.25 -29.30 -35.68
C ILE A 208 -16.64 -28.05 -35.06
N GLY A 209 -15.30 -27.98 -34.89
CA GLY A 209 -14.60 -26.82 -34.35
C GLY A 209 -13.52 -27.14 -33.35
N ASN A 210 -12.78 -26.11 -32.99
CA ASN A 210 -11.74 -26.13 -31.96
C ASN A 210 -12.31 -25.60 -30.66
N TYR A 211 -12.19 -26.38 -29.58
CA TYR A 211 -12.69 -26.00 -28.26
C TYR A 211 -11.53 -25.88 -27.31
N GLU A 212 -11.53 -24.81 -26.50
CA GLU A 212 -10.60 -24.65 -25.38
C GLU A 212 -11.38 -24.39 -24.11
N LEU A 213 -10.99 -25.04 -23.02
CA LEU A 213 -11.41 -24.74 -21.66
C LEU A 213 -10.21 -24.16 -20.91
N TRP A 214 -10.33 -22.91 -20.46
CA TRP A 214 -9.33 -22.24 -19.66
C TRP A 214 -9.81 -22.16 -18.21
N ILE A 215 -8.93 -22.52 -17.28
CA ILE A 215 -9.22 -22.58 -15.85
C ILE A 215 -8.43 -21.50 -15.12
N TYR A 216 -9.13 -20.68 -14.32
CA TYR A 216 -8.61 -19.64 -13.44
C TYR A 216 -9.18 -19.86 -12.03
N GLY A 217 -8.52 -20.68 -11.21
CA GLY A 217 -9.05 -21.08 -9.90
C GLY A 217 -10.43 -21.73 -10.03
N ASN A 218 -11.47 -21.05 -9.56
CA ASN A 218 -12.87 -21.52 -9.64
C ASN A 218 -13.64 -20.93 -10.84
N CYS A 219 -13.00 -20.24 -11.73
CA CYS A 219 -13.62 -19.65 -12.91
C CYS A 219 -13.18 -20.40 -14.18
N TYR A 220 -14.13 -20.69 -15.06
CA TYR A 220 -13.94 -21.47 -16.29
C TYR A 220 -14.38 -20.68 -17.50
N LEU A 221 -13.49 -20.54 -18.48
CA LEU A 221 -13.76 -19.90 -19.77
C LEU A 221 -13.80 -20.94 -20.89
N TYR A 222 -14.92 -21.03 -21.60
CA TYR A 222 -15.09 -21.95 -22.71
C TYR A 222 -15.02 -21.18 -24.03
N PHE A 223 -14.09 -21.59 -24.90
CA PHE A 223 -13.91 -21.01 -26.21
C PHE A 223 -14.31 -22.00 -27.29
N LYS A 224 -14.91 -21.48 -28.36
CA LYS A 224 -15.09 -22.18 -29.63
C LYS A 224 -14.48 -21.33 -30.73
N ASP A 225 -13.59 -21.92 -31.52
CA ASP A 225 -12.92 -21.27 -32.63
C ASP A 225 -12.33 -19.91 -32.28
N ASN A 226 -11.59 -19.86 -31.13
CA ASN A 226 -10.94 -18.66 -30.59
C ASN A 226 -11.90 -17.59 -30.05
N SER A 227 -13.20 -17.87 -29.93
CA SER A 227 -14.19 -16.92 -29.37
C SER A 227 -14.73 -17.44 -28.06
N LEU A 228 -14.77 -16.61 -27.04
CA LEU A 228 -15.36 -16.93 -25.72
C LEU A 228 -16.87 -17.11 -25.84
N THR A 229 -17.37 -18.28 -25.53
CA THR A 229 -18.79 -18.64 -25.64
C THR A 229 -19.49 -18.76 -24.29
N THR A 230 -18.74 -19.13 -23.24
CA THR A 230 -19.34 -19.35 -21.90
C THR A 230 -18.34 -18.97 -20.81
N ILE A 231 -18.84 -18.38 -19.73
CA ILE A 231 -18.12 -18.11 -18.47
C ILE A 231 -18.87 -18.83 -17.36
N GLN A 232 -18.16 -19.62 -16.58
CA GLN A 232 -18.70 -20.33 -15.42
C GLN A 232 -17.89 -19.97 -14.18
N TYR A 233 -18.57 -19.62 -13.08
CA TYR A 233 -17.96 -19.25 -11.80
C TYR A 233 -18.16 -20.34 -10.76
#